data_8b39b5156df8c800a8c6dd41f636657a
#
_entry.id   8b39b5156df8c800a8c6dd41f636657a
#
_cell.length_a   1.000
_cell.length_b   1.000
_cell.length_c   1.000
_cell.angle_alpha   90.00
_cell.angle_beta   90.00
_cell.angle_gamma   90.00
#
_symmetry.space_group_name_H-M   'P 1'
#
loop_
_entity.id
_entity.type
_entity.pdbx_description
1 polymer ?
#
loop_
_entity_poly.entity_id
_entity_poly.type
_entity_poly.pdbx_seq_one_letter_code
_entity_poly.pdbx_strand_id
1 'polypeptide(L)'
;WLGNDYFARKGVQVHALSATVQTQKSVAEQQIAGMARFVGDQMKGTSPRQADLVHPGTAVSLQLGGVQIQWIDTSAHYPGDTMIYLPKASVAFTGDLVYVDRLLGVLPQSNVRKANQAFARLGALSPQHVVPGHGRVTNMAQAQKETGDYYQFLIANIGSAARNLDPMSETLDKFVSPIQFKHLQNFDELHRANMNRVFVDFEANP
;
A
#
# COMPACT_ATOMS: atom_id res chain seq x y z
N TRP A 1 -5.69 0.17 11.56
CA TRP A 1 -6.92 -0.41 12.14
C TRP A 1 -6.82 -0.66 13.64
N LEU A 2 -5.63 -0.74 14.21
CA LEU A 2 -5.43 -0.91 15.66
C LEU A 2 -6.01 0.25 16.49
N GLY A 3 -6.25 1.41 15.88
CA GLY A 3 -6.96 2.54 16.50
C GLY A 3 -8.49 2.47 16.44
N ASN A 4 -9.08 1.49 15.77
CA ASN A 4 -10.53 1.40 15.58
C ASN A 4 -11.31 1.38 16.89
N ASP A 5 -10.82 0.64 17.89
CA ASP A 5 -11.46 0.55 19.20
C ASP A 5 -11.52 1.88 19.94
N TYR A 6 -10.47 2.70 19.81
CA TYR A 6 -10.46 4.04 20.39
C TYR A 6 -11.58 4.93 19.82
N PHE A 7 -11.75 4.93 18.49
CA PHE A 7 -12.79 5.72 17.84
C PHE A 7 -14.19 5.18 18.14
N ALA A 8 -14.35 3.87 18.12
CA ALA A 8 -15.63 3.23 18.42
C ALA A 8 -16.13 3.51 19.84
N ARG A 9 -15.23 3.50 20.84
CA ARG A 9 -15.57 3.92 22.23
C ARG A 9 -16.02 5.37 22.33
N LYS A 10 -15.72 6.19 21.33
CA LYS A 10 -16.19 7.60 21.22
C LYS A 10 -17.47 7.74 20.40
N GLY A 11 -18.12 6.64 20.04
CA GLY A 11 -19.35 6.64 19.28
C GLY A 11 -19.16 6.84 17.77
N VAL A 12 -17.92 6.77 17.27
CA VAL A 12 -17.62 6.86 15.84
C VAL A 12 -17.82 5.50 15.19
N GLN A 13 -18.61 5.45 14.11
CA GLN A 13 -18.76 4.25 13.31
C GLN A 13 -17.53 4.02 12.45
N VAL A 14 -17.01 2.81 12.47
CA VAL A 14 -15.88 2.37 11.67
C VAL A 14 -16.39 1.59 10.46
N HIS A 15 -16.01 2.02 9.28
CA HIS A 15 -16.39 1.39 8.02
C HIS A 15 -15.18 0.75 7.36
N ALA A 16 -15.37 -0.38 6.65
CA ALA A 16 -14.34 -1.01 5.83
C ALA A 16 -14.95 -1.86 4.70
N LEU A 17 -14.15 -2.17 3.68
CA LEU A 17 -14.50 -3.19 2.69
C LEU A 17 -14.40 -4.60 3.29
N SER A 18 -15.16 -5.54 2.75
CA SER A 18 -15.15 -6.94 3.21
C SER A 18 -13.75 -7.56 3.17
N ALA A 19 -12.98 -7.31 2.11
CA ALA A 19 -11.61 -7.81 1.96
C ALA A 19 -10.69 -7.30 3.07
N THR A 20 -10.81 -6.01 3.43
CA THR A 20 -10.07 -5.40 4.54
C THR A 20 -10.37 -6.11 5.87
N VAL A 21 -11.65 -6.32 6.17
CA VAL A 21 -12.07 -6.99 7.41
C VAL A 21 -11.60 -8.44 7.48
N GLN A 22 -11.65 -9.17 6.34
CA GLN A 22 -11.15 -10.55 6.28
C GLN A 22 -9.63 -10.60 6.59
N THR A 23 -8.86 -9.72 6.00
CA THR A 23 -7.43 -9.62 6.26
C THR A 23 -7.15 -9.24 7.72
N GLN A 24 -7.83 -8.22 8.25
CA GLN A 24 -7.68 -7.84 9.66
C GLN A 24 -7.91 -9.01 10.62
N LYS A 25 -8.93 -9.82 10.37
CA LYS A 25 -9.21 -11.03 11.18
C LYS A 25 -8.10 -12.06 11.09
N SER A 26 -7.55 -12.30 9.89
CA SER A 26 -6.53 -13.33 9.68
C SER A 26 -5.17 -12.98 10.29
N VAL A 27 -4.86 -11.67 10.46
CA VAL A 27 -3.54 -11.21 10.91
C VAL A 27 -3.54 -10.52 12.28
N ALA A 28 -4.71 -10.43 12.95
CA ALA A 28 -4.87 -9.63 14.16
C ALA A 28 -3.84 -9.95 15.24
N GLU A 29 -3.71 -11.21 15.61
CA GLU A 29 -2.79 -11.66 16.65
C GLU A 29 -1.33 -11.37 16.28
N GLN A 30 -0.96 -11.68 15.03
CA GLN A 30 0.39 -11.46 14.54
C GLN A 30 0.75 -9.97 14.53
N GLN A 31 -0.17 -9.09 14.09
CA GLN A 31 0.08 -7.65 14.06
C GLN A 31 0.18 -7.05 15.45
N ILE A 32 -0.68 -7.45 16.39
CA ILE A 32 -0.59 -7.00 17.77
C ILE A 32 0.71 -7.44 18.41
N ALA A 33 1.09 -8.73 18.27
CA ALA A 33 2.35 -9.23 18.80
C ALA A 33 3.57 -8.56 18.15
N GLY A 34 3.49 -8.29 16.85
CA GLY A 34 4.52 -7.54 16.11
C GLY A 34 4.68 -6.13 16.65
N MET A 35 3.59 -5.36 16.73
CA MET A 35 3.62 -3.99 17.23
C MET A 35 4.08 -3.90 18.68
N ALA A 36 3.68 -4.84 19.54
CA ALA A 36 4.13 -4.87 20.94
C ALA A 36 5.65 -4.99 21.08
N ARG A 37 6.33 -5.63 20.11
CA ARG A 37 7.82 -5.70 20.09
C ARG A 37 8.47 -4.33 19.82
N PHE A 38 7.79 -3.45 19.06
CA PHE A 38 8.32 -2.13 18.71
C PHE A 38 7.99 -1.06 19.75
N VAL A 39 6.73 -1.06 20.26
CA VAL A 39 6.25 0.01 21.12
C VAL A 39 6.02 -0.43 22.58
N GLY A 40 6.23 -1.69 22.91
CA GLY A 40 6.18 -2.24 24.26
C GLY A 40 4.86 -1.93 24.96
N ASP A 41 4.96 -1.36 26.15
CA ASP A 41 3.81 -1.03 27.02
C ASP A 41 2.78 -0.06 26.42
N GLN A 42 3.14 0.67 25.36
CA GLN A 42 2.20 1.54 24.66
C GLN A 42 1.07 0.75 23.97
N MET A 43 1.25 -0.55 23.76
CA MET A 43 0.19 -1.43 23.26
C MET A 43 -0.83 -1.86 24.33
N LYS A 44 -0.60 -1.57 25.61
CA LYS A 44 -1.53 -1.94 26.68
C LYS A 44 -2.89 -1.29 26.45
N GLY A 45 -3.94 -2.10 26.50
CA GLY A 45 -5.32 -1.67 26.27
C GLY A 45 -5.72 -1.56 24.79
N THR A 46 -4.81 -1.84 23.85
CA THR A 46 -5.16 -1.98 22.43
C THR A 46 -5.83 -3.32 22.21
N SER A 47 -7.05 -3.31 21.66
CA SER A 47 -7.76 -4.52 21.25
C SER A 47 -8.05 -4.50 19.75
N PRO A 48 -7.99 -5.67 19.07
CA PRO A 48 -8.32 -5.75 17.67
C PRO A 48 -9.82 -5.56 17.50
N ARG A 49 -10.21 -4.45 16.83
CA ARG A 49 -11.61 -4.19 16.50
C ARG A 49 -11.73 -4.01 14.99
N GLN A 50 -12.55 -4.83 14.37
CA GLN A 50 -12.93 -4.68 12.98
C GLN A 50 -13.94 -3.53 12.80
N ALA A 51 -14.30 -3.27 11.54
CA ALA A 51 -15.31 -2.28 11.21
C ALA A 51 -16.70 -2.67 11.73
N ASP A 52 -17.47 -1.66 12.13
CA ASP A 52 -18.88 -1.80 12.53
C ASP A 52 -19.77 -2.01 11.30
N LEU A 53 -19.42 -1.34 10.18
CA LEU A 53 -20.15 -1.43 8.92
C LEU A 53 -19.19 -1.96 7.82
N VAL A 54 -19.55 -3.14 7.32
CA VAL A 54 -18.76 -3.85 6.31
C VAL A 54 -19.45 -3.72 4.95
N HIS A 55 -18.70 -3.22 3.96
CA HIS A 55 -19.20 -3.01 2.62
C HIS A 55 -18.71 -4.10 1.68
N PRO A 56 -19.61 -4.79 0.95
CA PRO A 56 -19.21 -5.80 -0.02
C PRO A 56 -18.67 -5.16 -1.31
N GLY A 57 -17.90 -5.96 -2.07
CA GLY A 57 -17.36 -5.54 -3.37
C GLY A 57 -16.00 -4.89 -3.29
N THR A 58 -15.47 -4.51 -4.44
CA THR A 58 -14.14 -3.92 -4.64
C THR A 58 -14.17 -2.41 -4.82
N ALA A 59 -15.36 -1.83 -4.97
CA ALA A 59 -15.57 -0.39 -5.03
C ALA A 59 -16.95 -0.04 -4.45
N VAL A 60 -16.99 0.98 -3.60
CA VAL A 60 -18.21 1.45 -2.93
C VAL A 60 -18.24 2.97 -2.96
N SER A 61 -19.40 3.54 -3.28
CA SER A 61 -19.66 4.98 -3.16
C SER A 61 -20.63 5.24 -2.01
N LEU A 62 -20.23 6.12 -1.10
CA LEU A 62 -21.00 6.48 0.08
C LEU A 62 -21.21 7.99 0.14
N GLN A 63 -22.28 8.40 0.81
CA GLN A 63 -22.50 9.78 1.26
C GLN A 63 -22.38 9.81 2.79
N LEU A 64 -21.37 10.48 3.30
CA LEU A 64 -21.14 10.65 4.73
C LEU A 64 -21.04 12.13 5.06
N GLY A 65 -21.93 12.65 5.92
CA GLY A 65 -21.92 14.05 6.30
C GLY A 65 -22.05 15.04 5.12
N GLY A 66 -22.74 14.64 4.04
CA GLY A 66 -22.86 15.44 2.81
C GLY A 66 -21.65 15.34 1.86
N VAL A 67 -20.64 14.57 2.21
CA VAL A 67 -19.44 14.33 1.39
C VAL A 67 -19.59 13.02 0.64
N GLN A 68 -19.43 13.06 -0.69
CA GLN A 68 -19.33 11.86 -1.51
C GLN A 68 -17.93 11.25 -1.34
N ILE A 69 -17.89 9.96 -1.01
CA ILE A 69 -16.67 9.21 -0.79
C ILE A 69 -16.70 7.96 -1.66
N GLN A 70 -15.64 7.73 -2.41
CA GLN A 70 -15.42 6.48 -3.16
C GLN A 70 -14.34 5.67 -2.46
N TRP A 71 -14.65 4.42 -2.13
CA TRP A 71 -13.69 3.47 -1.60
C TRP A 71 -13.36 2.45 -2.68
N ILE A 72 -12.10 2.21 -2.91
CA ILE A 72 -11.60 1.37 -4.00
C ILE A 72 -10.57 0.42 -3.44
N ASP A 73 -10.84 -0.88 -3.53
CA ASP A 73 -9.88 -1.93 -3.17
C ASP A 73 -8.65 -1.82 -4.07
N THR A 74 -7.50 -1.82 -3.45
CA THR A 74 -6.21 -1.86 -4.14
C THR A 74 -5.55 -3.22 -4.01
N SER A 75 -5.69 -3.86 -2.83
CA SER A 75 -5.07 -5.15 -2.47
C SER A 75 -3.63 -5.27 -2.96
N ALA A 76 -2.88 -4.18 -2.81
CA ALA A 76 -1.58 -3.97 -3.44
C ALA A 76 -0.41 -4.16 -2.46
N HIS A 77 -0.26 -3.21 -1.52
CA HIS A 77 0.78 -3.26 -0.49
C HIS A 77 0.47 -4.37 0.53
N TYR A 78 -0.81 -4.47 0.89
CA TYR A 78 -1.33 -5.55 1.73
C TYR A 78 -2.67 -6.06 1.16
N PRO A 79 -3.03 -7.35 1.33
CA PRO A 79 -4.36 -7.83 0.95
C PRO A 79 -5.46 -7.04 1.67
N GLY A 80 -6.44 -6.56 0.91
CA GLY A 80 -7.54 -5.76 1.44
C GLY A 80 -7.24 -4.28 1.68
N ASP A 81 -6.10 -3.77 1.21
CA ASP A 81 -5.82 -2.34 1.20
C ASP A 81 -6.84 -1.58 0.35
N THR A 82 -7.12 -0.36 0.77
CA THR A 82 -8.16 0.48 0.16
C THR A 82 -7.64 1.91 -0.03
N MET A 83 -7.85 2.48 -1.19
CA MET A 83 -7.74 3.92 -1.37
C MET A 83 -9.12 4.59 -1.27
N ILE A 84 -9.12 5.84 -0.81
CA ILE A 84 -10.33 6.66 -0.69
C ILE A 84 -10.20 7.87 -1.62
N TYR A 85 -11.22 8.11 -2.44
CA TYR A 85 -11.29 9.28 -3.30
C TYR A 85 -12.48 10.17 -2.94
N LEU A 86 -12.24 11.47 -2.85
CA LEU A 86 -13.25 12.51 -2.62
C LEU A 86 -13.44 13.32 -3.92
N PRO A 87 -14.43 12.97 -4.77
CA PRO A 87 -14.54 13.55 -6.12
C PRO A 87 -14.69 15.07 -6.12
N LYS A 88 -15.51 15.63 -5.25
CA LYS A 88 -15.73 17.09 -5.17
C LYS A 88 -14.50 17.87 -4.73
N ALA A 89 -13.69 17.28 -3.84
CA ALA A 89 -12.45 17.88 -3.36
C ALA A 89 -11.26 17.56 -4.27
N SER A 90 -11.41 16.60 -5.19
CA SER A 90 -10.34 16.07 -6.04
C SER A 90 -9.13 15.60 -5.22
N VAL A 91 -9.39 14.90 -4.09
CA VAL A 91 -8.37 14.38 -3.18
C VAL A 91 -8.45 12.86 -3.12
N ALA A 92 -7.30 12.21 -3.26
CA ALA A 92 -7.15 10.77 -3.05
C ALA A 92 -6.28 10.49 -1.82
N PHE A 93 -6.80 9.68 -0.89
CA PHE A 93 -6.05 9.08 0.22
C PHE A 93 -5.66 7.67 -0.19
N THR A 94 -4.39 7.42 -0.39
CA THR A 94 -3.95 6.22 -1.08
C THR A 94 -3.40 5.14 -0.16
N GLY A 95 -3.19 5.46 1.12
CA GLY A 95 -2.44 4.57 1.98
C GLY A 95 -1.10 4.19 1.32
N ASP A 96 -0.64 3.02 1.61
CA ASP A 96 0.67 2.50 1.18
C ASP A 96 0.72 2.06 -0.30
N LEU A 97 -0.27 2.46 -1.10
CA LEU A 97 -0.17 2.42 -2.56
C LEU A 97 0.81 3.49 -3.08
N VAL A 98 0.89 4.65 -2.42
CA VAL A 98 1.76 5.76 -2.82
C VAL A 98 2.70 6.16 -1.69
N TYR A 99 3.97 6.28 -2.04
CA TYR A 99 5.04 6.80 -1.20
C TYR A 99 5.72 7.94 -1.96
N VAL A 100 6.03 9.03 -1.29
CA VAL A 100 6.87 10.10 -1.82
C VAL A 100 7.93 10.48 -0.79
N ASP A 101 9.04 11.08 -1.25
CA ASP A 101 10.19 11.45 -0.45
C ASP A 101 10.99 10.27 0.12
N ARG A 102 10.42 9.08 0.12
CA ARG A 102 11.07 7.83 0.53
C ARG A 102 10.70 6.68 -0.39
N LEU A 103 11.56 5.67 -0.45
CA LEU A 103 11.28 4.48 -1.22
C LEU A 103 10.13 3.67 -0.59
N LEU A 104 9.23 3.16 -1.41
CA LEU A 104 8.18 2.25 -0.97
C LEU A 104 8.77 0.91 -0.49
N GLY A 105 8.08 0.26 0.44
CA GLY A 105 8.41 -1.08 0.89
C GLY A 105 7.55 -2.12 0.17
N VAL A 106 8.18 -3.14 -0.39
CA VAL A 106 7.49 -4.35 -0.84
C VAL A 106 7.53 -5.36 0.30
N LEU A 107 6.37 -5.73 0.83
CA LEU A 107 6.25 -6.76 1.88
C LEU A 107 6.15 -8.16 1.26
N PRO A 108 6.33 -9.23 2.03
CA PRO A 108 6.06 -10.59 1.54
C PRO A 108 4.64 -10.80 1.01
N GLN A 109 3.67 -10.03 1.51
CA GLN A 109 2.26 -10.08 1.13
C GLN A 109 1.91 -9.09 0.01
N SER A 110 2.83 -8.21 -0.37
CA SER A 110 2.60 -7.20 -1.42
C SER A 110 2.53 -7.86 -2.80
N ASN A 111 1.70 -7.28 -3.67
CA ASN A 111 1.63 -7.68 -5.08
C ASN A 111 1.90 -6.47 -5.97
N VAL A 112 3.10 -6.41 -6.54
CA VAL A 112 3.56 -5.26 -7.34
C VAL A 112 2.78 -5.12 -8.64
N ARG A 113 2.30 -6.22 -9.25
CA ARG A 113 1.44 -6.17 -10.44
C ARG A 113 0.12 -5.48 -10.11
N LYS A 114 -0.53 -5.88 -9.00
CA LYS A 114 -1.77 -5.22 -8.53
C LYS A 114 -1.51 -3.78 -8.12
N ALA A 115 -0.37 -3.48 -7.50
CA ALA A 115 0.03 -2.13 -7.14
C ALA A 115 0.13 -1.22 -8.37
N ASN A 116 0.79 -1.68 -9.43
CA ASN A 116 0.88 -0.94 -10.68
C ASN A 116 -0.50 -0.72 -11.33
N GLN A 117 -1.37 -1.72 -11.31
CA GLN A 117 -2.75 -1.60 -11.80
C GLN A 117 -3.57 -0.62 -10.95
N ALA A 118 -3.46 -0.69 -9.63
CA ALA A 118 -4.14 0.23 -8.72
C ALA A 118 -3.63 1.67 -8.88
N PHE A 119 -2.33 1.84 -9.11
CA PHE A 119 -1.73 3.15 -9.39
C PHE A 119 -2.25 3.72 -10.72
N ALA A 120 -2.40 2.91 -11.76
CA ALA A 120 -3.02 3.34 -13.01
C ALA A 120 -4.49 3.77 -12.81
N ARG A 121 -5.27 3.04 -11.98
CA ARG A 121 -6.63 3.45 -11.61
C ARG A 121 -6.65 4.78 -10.86
N LEU A 122 -5.71 5.00 -9.93
CA LEU A 122 -5.55 6.29 -9.25
C LEU A 122 -5.30 7.42 -10.26
N GLY A 123 -4.41 7.20 -11.23
CA GLY A 123 -4.15 8.16 -12.31
C GLY A 123 -5.39 8.51 -13.13
N ALA A 124 -6.25 7.52 -13.44
CA ALA A 124 -7.50 7.72 -14.16
C ALA A 124 -8.52 8.58 -13.38
N LEU A 125 -8.47 8.61 -12.05
CA LEU A 125 -9.29 9.52 -11.24
C LEU A 125 -8.83 10.98 -11.33
N SER A 126 -7.61 11.22 -11.81
CA SER A 126 -7.01 12.55 -11.98
C SER A 126 -7.11 13.44 -10.73
N PRO A 127 -6.74 12.98 -9.53
CA PRO A 127 -6.84 13.79 -8.33
C PRO A 127 -5.89 14.99 -8.39
N GLN A 128 -6.35 16.15 -7.91
CA GLN A 128 -5.49 17.33 -7.74
C GLN A 128 -4.51 17.14 -6.59
N HIS A 129 -4.95 16.47 -5.54
CA HIS A 129 -4.14 16.18 -4.36
C HIS A 129 -4.11 14.68 -4.07
N VAL A 130 -2.91 14.17 -3.83
CA VAL A 130 -2.66 12.79 -3.38
C VAL A 130 -2.11 12.85 -1.96
N VAL A 131 -2.81 12.20 -1.03
CA VAL A 131 -2.37 12.00 0.35
C VAL A 131 -1.78 10.59 0.42
N PRO A 132 -0.46 10.45 0.40
CA PRO A 132 0.21 9.15 0.39
C PRO A 132 0.18 8.50 1.78
N GLY A 133 0.49 7.21 1.85
CA GLY A 133 0.73 6.52 3.12
C GLY A 133 1.98 7.04 3.82
N HIS A 134 2.99 7.42 3.04
CA HIS A 134 4.24 7.99 3.52
C HIS A 134 4.72 9.15 2.66
N GLY A 135 5.27 10.17 3.33
CA GLY A 135 5.75 11.41 2.72
C GLY A 135 4.73 12.53 2.80
N ARG A 136 5.00 13.62 2.09
CA ARG A 136 4.12 14.81 2.10
C ARG A 136 2.91 14.65 1.18
N VAL A 137 1.86 15.42 1.41
CA VAL A 137 0.77 15.60 0.42
C VAL A 137 1.38 16.06 -0.90
N THR A 138 0.94 15.45 -1.98
CA THR A 138 1.58 15.59 -3.29
C THR A 138 0.54 15.66 -4.43
N ASN A 139 1.01 15.57 -5.67
CA ASN A 139 0.21 15.45 -6.89
C ASN A 139 0.58 14.19 -7.68
N MET A 140 -0.17 13.91 -8.73
CA MET A 140 0.07 12.71 -9.56
C MET A 140 1.43 12.72 -10.27
N ALA A 141 1.97 13.89 -10.64
CA ALA A 141 3.27 13.95 -11.33
C ALA A 141 4.42 13.49 -10.41
N GLN A 142 4.42 13.94 -9.16
CA GLN A 142 5.41 13.50 -8.18
C GLN A 142 5.19 12.03 -7.77
N ALA A 143 3.93 11.62 -7.54
CA ALA A 143 3.59 10.24 -7.25
C ALA A 143 4.02 9.29 -8.39
N GLN A 144 3.86 9.71 -9.66
CA GLN A 144 4.33 8.93 -10.81
C GLN A 144 5.84 8.75 -10.74
N LYS A 145 6.60 9.85 -10.57
CA LYS A 145 8.06 9.84 -10.59
C LYS A 145 8.67 8.97 -9.47
N GLU A 146 8.09 8.97 -8.28
CA GLU A 146 8.69 8.31 -7.12
C GLU A 146 8.08 6.94 -6.80
N THR A 147 6.80 6.73 -7.14
CA THR A 147 6.10 5.48 -6.90
C THR A 147 5.80 4.72 -8.19
N GLY A 148 5.08 5.35 -9.13
CA GLY A 148 4.65 4.70 -10.36
C GLY A 148 5.82 4.17 -11.20
N ASP A 149 6.84 5.01 -11.40
CA ASP A 149 8.03 4.62 -12.16
C ASP A 149 8.83 3.52 -11.45
N TYR A 150 8.80 3.49 -10.11
CA TYR A 150 9.46 2.43 -9.36
C TYR A 150 8.71 1.08 -9.47
N TYR A 151 7.37 1.08 -9.44
CA TYR A 151 6.62 -0.14 -9.76
C TYR A 151 6.93 -0.66 -11.16
N GLN A 152 6.97 0.23 -12.15
CA GLN A 152 7.31 -0.13 -13.52
C GLN A 152 8.75 -0.65 -13.62
N PHE A 153 9.71 -0.01 -12.93
CA PHE A 153 11.09 -0.48 -12.86
C PHE A 153 11.18 -1.91 -12.31
N LEU A 154 10.51 -2.19 -11.20
CA LEU A 154 10.51 -3.52 -10.59
C LEU A 154 9.92 -4.59 -11.52
N ILE A 155 8.80 -4.28 -12.18
CA ILE A 155 8.13 -5.21 -13.11
C ILE A 155 8.98 -5.45 -14.36
N ALA A 156 9.46 -4.37 -14.97
CA ALA A 156 10.17 -4.45 -16.26
C ALA A 156 11.56 -5.07 -16.15
N ASN A 157 12.26 -4.86 -15.05
CA ASN A 157 13.62 -5.36 -14.89
C ASN A 157 13.66 -6.65 -14.06
N ILE A 158 13.12 -6.61 -12.85
CA ILE A 158 13.22 -7.74 -11.93
C ILE A 158 12.20 -8.83 -12.27
N GLY A 159 10.95 -8.43 -12.51
CA GLY A 159 9.91 -9.37 -12.91
C GLY A 159 10.19 -10.04 -14.26
N SER A 160 10.78 -9.31 -15.21
CA SER A 160 11.17 -9.89 -16.51
C SER A 160 12.33 -10.88 -16.36
N ALA A 161 13.34 -10.56 -15.56
CA ALA A 161 14.47 -11.47 -15.30
C ALA A 161 13.99 -12.79 -14.67
N ALA A 162 13.10 -12.70 -13.67
CA ALA A 162 12.53 -13.89 -13.04
C ALA A 162 11.77 -14.78 -14.04
N ARG A 163 10.95 -14.19 -14.91
CA ARG A 163 10.24 -14.93 -15.96
C ARG A 163 11.17 -15.56 -17.01
N ASN A 164 12.30 -14.93 -17.26
CA ASN A 164 13.33 -15.45 -18.17
C ASN A 164 14.22 -16.53 -17.53
N LEU A 165 14.01 -16.83 -16.24
CA LEU A 165 14.84 -17.74 -15.45
C LEU A 165 16.30 -17.26 -15.32
N ASP A 166 16.52 -15.94 -15.34
CA ASP A 166 17.84 -15.36 -15.11
C ASP A 166 18.27 -15.62 -13.64
N PRO A 167 19.57 -15.78 -13.36
CA PRO A 167 20.04 -15.95 -12.00
C PRO A 167 19.68 -14.74 -11.09
N MET A 168 19.02 -15.00 -9.95
CA MET A 168 18.58 -13.93 -9.03
C MET A 168 19.74 -13.05 -8.58
N SER A 169 20.88 -13.65 -8.16
CA SER A 169 22.02 -12.90 -7.67
C SER A 169 22.56 -11.91 -8.69
N GLU A 170 22.72 -12.34 -9.93
CA GLU A 170 23.20 -11.49 -11.02
C GLU A 170 22.20 -10.37 -11.34
N THR A 171 20.91 -10.68 -11.34
CA THR A 171 19.84 -9.70 -11.55
C THR A 171 19.87 -8.64 -10.45
N LEU A 172 19.94 -9.04 -9.18
CA LEU A 172 19.97 -8.08 -8.08
C LEU A 172 21.23 -7.20 -8.09
N ASP A 173 22.38 -7.75 -8.47
CA ASP A 173 23.64 -6.99 -8.57
C ASP A 173 23.61 -6.02 -9.75
N LYS A 174 23.05 -6.44 -10.89
CA LYS A 174 22.86 -5.56 -12.07
C LYS A 174 22.02 -4.32 -11.78
N PHE A 175 20.97 -4.46 -10.99
CA PHE A 175 20.00 -3.40 -10.74
C PHE A 175 20.11 -2.77 -9.34
N VAL A 176 21.18 -3.03 -8.60
CA VAL A 176 21.37 -2.56 -7.22
C VAL A 176 21.34 -1.03 -7.05
N SER A 177 21.55 -0.26 -8.12
CA SER A 177 21.82 1.18 -8.00
C SER A 177 21.19 2.05 -9.09
N PRO A 178 19.86 1.95 -9.31
CA PRO A 178 19.15 2.80 -10.27
C PRO A 178 19.17 4.25 -9.80
N ILE A 179 19.92 5.10 -10.54
CA ILE A 179 20.22 6.49 -10.16
C ILE A 179 18.98 7.34 -9.90
N GLN A 180 17.89 7.06 -10.63
CA GLN A 180 16.64 7.83 -10.54
C GLN A 180 15.91 7.71 -9.20
N PHE A 181 16.21 6.68 -8.39
CA PHE A 181 15.53 6.45 -7.10
C PHE A 181 16.44 6.63 -5.89
N LYS A 182 17.75 6.81 -6.09
CA LYS A 182 18.73 6.93 -5.01
C LYS A 182 18.50 8.11 -4.05
N HIS A 183 17.79 9.12 -4.51
CA HIS A 183 17.47 10.29 -3.69
C HIS A 183 16.38 10.05 -2.67
N LEU A 184 15.63 8.93 -2.79
CA LEU A 184 14.54 8.59 -1.89
C LEU A 184 15.10 8.08 -0.56
N GLN A 185 14.55 8.55 0.56
CA GLN A 185 14.91 8.04 1.87
C GLN A 185 14.70 6.53 1.94
N ASN A 186 15.49 5.85 2.75
CA ASN A 186 15.49 4.39 2.93
C ASN A 186 15.76 3.59 1.64
N PHE A 187 16.38 4.21 0.62
CA PHE A 187 16.72 3.50 -0.61
C PHE A 187 17.66 2.32 -0.32
N ASP A 188 18.75 2.57 0.38
CA ASP A 188 19.78 1.56 0.63
C ASP A 188 19.25 0.39 1.49
N GLU A 189 18.34 0.67 2.42
CA GLU A 189 17.73 -0.35 3.30
C GLU A 189 16.68 -1.19 2.59
N LEU A 190 15.91 -0.62 1.65
CA LEU A 190 14.73 -1.27 1.11
C LEU A 190 14.93 -1.84 -0.31
N HIS A 191 15.75 -1.20 -1.15
CA HIS A 191 15.74 -1.49 -2.57
C HIS A 191 16.10 -2.95 -2.90
N ARG A 192 17.19 -3.47 -2.31
CA ARG A 192 17.60 -4.86 -2.55
C ARG A 192 16.57 -5.87 -2.04
N ALA A 193 15.95 -5.60 -0.90
CA ALA A 193 14.88 -6.44 -0.35
C ALA A 193 13.61 -6.41 -1.21
N ASN A 194 13.24 -5.24 -1.75
CA ASN A 194 12.14 -5.09 -2.67
C ASN A 194 12.35 -5.91 -3.94
N MET A 195 13.53 -5.80 -4.56
CA MET A 195 13.87 -6.57 -5.75
C MET A 195 13.81 -8.09 -5.48
N ASN A 196 14.37 -8.55 -4.37
CA ASN A 196 14.34 -9.96 -3.99
C ASN A 196 12.89 -10.48 -3.90
N ARG A 197 12.01 -9.75 -3.22
CA ARG A 197 10.59 -10.13 -3.06
C ARG A 197 9.84 -10.17 -4.39
N VAL A 198 10.09 -9.19 -5.25
CA VAL A 198 9.51 -9.15 -6.59
C VAL A 198 10.01 -10.31 -7.44
N PHE A 199 11.30 -10.62 -7.39
CA PHE A 199 11.86 -11.76 -8.11
C PHE A 199 11.17 -13.05 -7.70
N VAL A 200 11.09 -13.34 -6.40
CA VAL A 200 10.42 -14.56 -5.86
C VAL A 200 8.94 -14.61 -6.24
N ASP A 201 8.21 -13.47 -6.16
CA ASP A 201 6.78 -13.43 -6.56
C ASP A 201 6.61 -13.77 -8.05
N PHE A 202 7.48 -13.22 -8.93
CA PHE A 202 7.37 -13.44 -10.36
C PHE A 202 7.88 -14.83 -10.80
N GLU A 203 8.80 -15.43 -10.05
CA GLU A 203 9.23 -16.82 -10.26
C GLU A 203 8.12 -17.81 -9.89
N ALA A 204 7.43 -17.55 -8.76
CA ALA A 204 6.33 -18.39 -8.30
C ALA A 204 5.02 -18.21 -9.10
N ASN A 205 4.83 -17.02 -9.69
CA ASN A 205 3.62 -16.63 -10.44
C ASN A 205 4.03 -15.95 -11.76
N PRO A 206 4.51 -16.70 -12.75
CA PRO A 206 5.06 -16.16 -14.01
C PRO A 206 4.05 -15.43 -14.89
#